data_71f1a98a963d5c93d7cefa2d6fbf1e96
#
_entry.id   71f1a98a963d5c93d7cefa2d6fbf1e96
#
_cell.length_a   1.000
_cell.length_b   1.000
_cell.length_c   1.000
_cell.angle_alpha   90.00
_cell.angle_beta   90.00
_cell.angle_gamma   90.00
#
_symmetry.space_group_name_H-M   'P 1'
#
loop_
_entity.id
_entity.type
_entity.pdbx_description
1 polymer ?
#
loop_
_entity_poly.entity_id
_entity_poly.type
_entity_poly.pdbx_seq_one_letter_code
_entity_poly.pdbx_strand_id
1 'polypeptide(L)'
;MCAWIRPTAVTFQGADVSYPDVELETERLILRLPRIEDFERYAELMADETASLHIGGQLPRGAAWRRFLQMPGAWALQGFAMFSVIERSSGRWVGQMGPWRPDGWPGNEIGYAFHPDAWGKGYAVESAVAAVDWSFDTLGWDEIVHCIAPGNVASQNVAKRLGSTLRGPVRLPPPSHEAAVELWGQTRAQWRAGRAVRA
;
A
#
# COMPACT_ATOMS: atom_id res chain seq x y z
N MET A 1 -21.41 -3.90 38.22
CA MET A 1 -21.82 -4.71 37.05
C MET A 1 -22.24 -3.72 35.94
N CYS A 2 -21.36 -3.42 34.99
CA CYS A 2 -21.71 -2.61 33.82
C CYS A 2 -22.33 -3.53 32.76
N ALA A 3 -23.62 -3.34 32.53
CA ALA A 3 -24.31 -4.02 31.44
C ALA A 3 -23.84 -3.47 30.10
N TRP A 4 -23.22 -4.29 29.28
CA TRP A 4 -22.91 -3.96 27.89
C TRP A 4 -24.22 -3.92 27.09
N ILE A 5 -24.63 -2.73 26.71
CA ILE A 5 -25.73 -2.55 25.74
C ILE A 5 -25.17 -2.96 24.38
N ARG A 6 -25.75 -4.02 23.80
CA ARG A 6 -25.48 -4.36 22.40
C ARG A 6 -25.96 -3.20 21.52
N PRO A 7 -25.12 -2.63 20.64
CA PRO A 7 -25.60 -1.61 19.74
C PRO A 7 -26.64 -2.23 18.81
N THR A 8 -27.83 -1.67 18.80
CA THR A 8 -28.81 -1.89 17.74
C THR A 8 -28.17 -1.46 16.42
N ALA A 9 -28.33 -2.24 15.37
CA ALA A 9 -27.83 -1.90 14.04
C ALA A 9 -28.28 -0.47 13.66
N VAL A 10 -27.32 0.44 13.57
CA VAL A 10 -27.59 1.78 13.08
C VAL A 10 -27.65 1.66 11.56
N THR A 11 -28.85 1.71 11.01
CA THR A 11 -29.06 1.81 9.56
C THR A 11 -28.77 3.26 9.18
N PHE A 12 -27.61 3.51 8.59
CA PHE A 12 -27.34 4.79 7.94
C PHE A 12 -28.13 4.86 6.62
N GLN A 13 -29.20 5.64 6.60
CA GLN A 13 -29.83 6.10 5.36
C GLN A 13 -28.97 7.26 4.82
N GLY A 14 -28.06 6.97 3.92
CA GLY A 14 -27.28 8.00 3.26
C GLY A 14 -26.06 7.40 2.59
N ALA A 15 -26.00 7.48 1.27
CA ALA A 15 -24.97 7.01 0.35
C ALA A 15 -24.46 5.59 0.64
N ASP A 16 -24.80 4.65 -0.22
CA ASP A 16 -24.24 3.30 -0.19
C ASP A 16 -22.72 3.39 -0.26
N VAL A 17 -22.05 3.23 0.89
CA VAL A 17 -20.61 3.00 0.91
C VAL A 17 -20.42 1.57 0.41
N SER A 18 -20.33 1.41 -0.89
CA SER A 18 -20.05 0.12 -1.49
C SER A 18 -18.53 -0.07 -1.55
N TYR A 19 -18.04 -1.10 -0.87
CA TYR A 19 -16.67 -1.56 -1.10
C TYR A 19 -16.60 -2.22 -2.49
N PRO A 20 -15.64 -1.85 -3.33
CA PRO A 20 -15.43 -2.56 -4.57
C PRO A 20 -15.03 -4.02 -4.28
N ASP A 21 -15.60 -4.94 -5.05
CA ASP A 21 -15.18 -6.34 -5.01
C ASP A 21 -13.96 -6.51 -5.93
N VAL A 22 -12.78 -6.32 -5.38
CA VAL A 22 -11.51 -6.36 -6.10
C VAL A 22 -10.53 -7.28 -5.38
N GLU A 23 -10.07 -8.27 -6.11
CA GLU A 23 -9.01 -9.17 -5.71
C GLU A 23 -8.07 -9.41 -6.90
N LEU A 24 -6.75 -9.29 -6.66
CA LEU A 24 -5.72 -9.56 -7.67
C LEU A 24 -4.94 -10.80 -7.23
N GLU A 25 -4.79 -11.74 -8.14
CA GLU A 25 -4.01 -12.95 -7.89
C GLU A 25 -2.68 -12.92 -8.64
N THR A 26 -1.64 -13.43 -7.99
CA THR A 26 -0.34 -13.72 -8.58
C THR A 26 0.00 -15.20 -8.36
N GLU A 27 1.18 -15.62 -8.75
CA GLU A 27 1.63 -17.00 -8.54
C GLU A 27 1.58 -17.39 -7.04
N ARG A 28 2.06 -16.47 -6.15
CA ARG A 28 2.24 -16.77 -4.73
C ARG A 28 1.38 -15.92 -3.79
N LEU A 29 0.74 -14.87 -4.30
CA LEU A 29 0.08 -13.86 -3.48
C LEU A 29 -1.35 -13.62 -3.93
N ILE A 30 -2.18 -13.19 -2.96
CA ILE A 30 -3.49 -12.60 -3.17
C ILE A 30 -3.44 -11.17 -2.64
N LEU A 31 -3.83 -10.19 -3.46
CA LEU A 31 -3.99 -8.80 -3.07
C LEU A 31 -5.50 -8.52 -2.97
N ARG A 32 -5.98 -8.32 -1.77
CA ARG A 32 -7.40 -8.08 -1.48
C ARG A 32 -7.60 -6.84 -0.62
N LEU A 33 -8.83 -6.38 -0.49
CA LEU A 33 -9.15 -5.30 0.44
C LEU A 33 -8.75 -5.68 1.88
N PRO A 34 -8.28 -4.68 2.68
CA PRO A 34 -7.95 -4.91 4.08
C PRO A 34 -9.15 -5.43 4.88
N ARG A 35 -8.92 -6.39 5.77
CA ARG A 35 -9.89 -6.96 6.68
C ARG A 35 -9.42 -6.81 8.11
N ILE A 36 -10.33 -6.88 9.06
CA ILE A 36 -10.02 -6.68 10.47
C ILE A 36 -8.99 -7.69 11.01
N GLU A 37 -9.01 -8.91 10.50
CA GLU A 37 -8.06 -9.96 10.87
C GLU A 37 -6.61 -9.66 10.47
N ASP A 38 -6.37 -8.73 9.53
CA ASP A 38 -5.04 -8.31 9.10
C ASP A 38 -4.35 -7.44 10.16
N PHE A 39 -5.12 -6.86 11.07
CA PHE A 39 -4.62 -5.85 11.99
C PHE A 39 -3.52 -6.35 12.92
N GLU A 40 -3.59 -7.59 13.41
CA GLU A 40 -2.55 -8.10 14.32
C GLU A 40 -1.17 -8.07 13.66
N ARG A 41 -1.08 -8.57 12.44
CA ARG A 41 0.16 -8.58 11.68
C ARG A 41 0.62 -7.18 11.26
N TYR A 42 -0.33 -6.31 10.96
CA TYR A 42 -0.03 -4.90 10.71
C TYR A 42 0.52 -4.20 11.95
N ALA A 43 -0.03 -4.48 13.13
CA ALA A 43 0.45 -3.91 14.39
C ALA A 43 1.86 -4.42 14.74
N GLU A 44 2.17 -5.70 14.48
CA GLU A 44 3.53 -6.26 14.59
C GLU A 44 4.52 -5.51 13.69
N LEU A 45 4.16 -5.31 12.40
CA LEU A 45 4.97 -4.55 11.44
C LEU A 45 5.24 -3.13 11.94
N MET A 46 4.20 -2.44 12.43
CA MET A 46 4.35 -1.06 12.91
C MET A 46 5.08 -0.93 14.24
N ALA A 47 5.17 -2.00 15.01
CA ALA A 47 5.97 -2.05 16.25
C ALA A 47 7.44 -2.40 15.99
N ASP A 48 7.79 -2.96 14.83
CA ASP A 48 9.16 -3.29 14.45
C ASP A 48 9.91 -2.03 14.00
N GLU A 49 11.05 -1.74 14.63
CA GLU A 49 11.85 -0.55 14.38
C GLU A 49 12.38 -0.48 12.95
N THR A 50 12.85 -1.60 12.44
CA THR A 50 13.44 -1.68 11.09
C THR A 50 12.37 -1.60 10.02
N ALA A 51 11.26 -2.31 10.18
CA ALA A 51 10.17 -2.34 9.21
C ALA A 51 9.44 -0.99 9.11
N SER A 52 9.28 -0.30 10.23
CA SER A 52 8.59 1.00 10.29
C SER A 52 9.46 2.21 9.96
N LEU A 53 10.79 2.05 9.93
CA LEU A 53 11.77 3.15 9.80
C LEU A 53 11.43 4.14 8.68
N HIS A 54 11.08 3.66 7.50
CA HIS A 54 10.83 4.48 6.31
C HIS A 54 9.33 4.75 6.04
N ILE A 55 8.47 4.35 6.95
CA ILE A 55 7.02 4.55 6.84
C ILE A 55 6.42 5.30 8.04
N GLY A 56 7.22 6.17 8.65
CA GLY A 56 6.79 7.06 9.74
C GLY A 56 7.21 6.61 11.13
N GLY A 57 8.07 5.58 11.24
CA GLY A 57 8.61 5.07 12.51
C GLY A 57 7.64 4.18 13.28
N GLN A 58 8.13 3.68 14.42
CA GLN A 58 7.36 2.79 15.29
C GLN A 58 6.08 3.46 15.80
N LEU A 59 5.01 2.68 15.85
CA LEU A 59 3.73 3.13 16.39
C LEU A 59 3.27 2.21 17.52
N PRO A 60 2.83 2.79 18.65
CA PRO A 60 2.10 2.02 19.64
C PRO A 60 0.77 1.52 19.06
N ARG A 61 0.29 0.38 19.54
CA ARG A 61 -0.87 -0.33 19.01
C ARG A 61 -2.09 0.56 18.70
N GLY A 62 -2.42 1.51 19.58
CA GLY A 62 -3.54 2.43 19.37
C GLY A 62 -3.33 3.41 18.22
N ALA A 63 -2.10 3.81 17.92
CA ALA A 63 -1.77 4.62 16.75
C ALA A 63 -1.74 3.76 15.47
N ALA A 64 -1.19 2.54 15.55
CA ALA A 64 -1.23 1.57 14.47
C ALA A 64 -2.68 1.24 14.05
N TRP A 65 -3.60 1.10 15.02
CA TRP A 65 -5.03 0.92 14.76
C TRP A 65 -5.62 2.06 13.93
N ARG A 66 -5.41 3.31 14.35
CA ARG A 66 -5.92 4.47 13.60
C ARG A 66 -5.35 4.56 12.19
N ARG A 67 -4.07 4.22 12.04
CA ARG A 67 -3.41 4.21 10.73
C ARG A 67 -3.91 3.08 9.84
N PHE A 68 -4.12 1.89 10.38
CA PHE A 68 -4.69 0.76 9.67
C PHE A 68 -6.05 1.10 9.05
N LEU A 69 -6.91 1.82 9.79
CA LEU A 69 -8.23 2.21 9.31
C LEU A 69 -8.21 3.23 8.16
N GLN A 70 -7.07 3.85 7.85
CA GLN A 70 -6.96 4.75 6.68
C GLN A 70 -7.17 3.99 5.36
N MET A 71 -6.68 2.76 5.26
CA MET A 71 -6.80 1.98 4.02
C MET A 71 -8.25 1.62 3.69
N PRO A 72 -9.02 0.95 4.58
CA PRO A 72 -10.43 0.70 4.31
C PRO A 72 -11.24 2.00 4.15
N GLY A 73 -10.92 3.07 4.90
CA GLY A 73 -11.54 4.38 4.70
C GLY A 73 -11.30 4.95 3.31
N ALA A 74 -10.08 4.89 2.79
CA ALA A 74 -9.75 5.33 1.46
C ALA A 74 -10.43 4.47 0.37
N TRP A 75 -10.46 3.14 0.53
CA TRP A 75 -11.21 2.26 -0.36
C TRP A 75 -12.69 2.65 -0.43
N ALA A 76 -13.31 2.95 0.70
CA ALA A 76 -14.72 3.32 0.77
C ALA A 76 -15.03 4.68 0.11
N LEU A 77 -14.12 5.65 0.23
CA LEU A 77 -14.39 7.04 -0.17
C LEU A 77 -13.86 7.40 -1.56
N GLN A 78 -12.73 6.83 -1.98
CA GLN A 78 -12.11 7.15 -3.28
C GLN A 78 -12.01 5.97 -4.26
N GLY A 79 -12.45 4.77 -3.82
CA GLY A 79 -12.47 3.57 -4.66
C GLY A 79 -11.13 2.88 -4.85
N PHE A 80 -10.07 3.35 -4.20
CA PHE A 80 -8.76 2.70 -4.21
C PHE A 80 -7.92 3.04 -2.97
N ALA A 81 -7.10 2.09 -2.56
CA ALA A 81 -6.01 2.25 -1.59
C ALA A 81 -5.07 1.04 -1.72
N MET A 82 -4.07 0.94 -0.83
CA MET A 82 -3.25 -0.26 -0.78
C MET A 82 -4.09 -1.48 -0.42
N PHE A 83 -3.83 -2.59 -1.10
CA PHE A 83 -4.36 -3.91 -0.77
C PHE A 83 -3.63 -4.51 0.42
N SER A 84 -4.28 -5.38 1.15
CA SER A 84 -3.63 -6.39 1.98
C SER A 84 -3.03 -7.46 1.08
N VAL A 85 -1.78 -7.81 1.32
CA VAL A 85 -1.07 -8.87 0.58
C VAL A 85 -1.06 -10.14 1.42
N ILE A 86 -1.61 -11.21 0.88
CA ILE A 86 -1.75 -12.51 1.54
C ILE A 86 -0.89 -13.54 0.82
N GLU A 87 -0.07 -14.27 1.56
CA GLU A 87 0.69 -15.40 1.04
C GLU A 87 -0.26 -16.59 0.83
N ARG A 88 -0.41 -17.07 -0.43
CA ARG A 88 -1.40 -18.10 -0.78
C ARG A 88 -1.18 -19.43 -0.03
N SER A 89 0.07 -19.81 0.16
CA SER A 89 0.41 -21.11 0.78
C SER A 89 0.05 -21.20 2.26
N SER A 90 0.03 -20.09 2.97
CA SER A 90 -0.21 -20.04 4.41
C SER A 90 -1.48 -19.30 4.81
N GLY A 91 -2.10 -18.52 3.91
CA GLY A 91 -3.18 -17.61 4.20
C GLY A 91 -2.77 -16.41 5.06
N ARG A 92 -1.48 -16.21 5.31
CA ARG A 92 -0.98 -15.15 6.20
C ARG A 92 -0.92 -13.81 5.49
N TRP A 93 -1.33 -12.76 6.19
CA TRP A 93 -1.01 -11.40 5.81
C TRP A 93 0.50 -11.17 5.88
N VAL A 94 1.12 -10.73 4.80
CA VAL A 94 2.56 -10.51 4.67
C VAL A 94 2.92 -9.04 4.43
N GLY A 95 1.94 -8.20 4.15
CA GLY A 95 2.18 -6.78 3.92
C GLY A 95 0.99 -6.07 3.30
N GLN A 96 1.24 -4.84 2.89
CA GLN A 96 0.32 -4.05 2.09
C GLN A 96 1.03 -3.51 0.85
N MET A 97 0.32 -3.35 -0.26
CA MET A 97 0.86 -2.92 -1.55
C MET A 97 -0.23 -2.31 -2.40
N GLY A 98 0.03 -1.21 -3.08
CA GLY A 98 -0.90 -0.70 -4.09
C GLY A 98 -0.99 0.81 -4.18
N PRO A 99 -2.04 1.30 -4.84
CA PRO A 99 -2.24 2.71 -5.09
C PRO A 99 -2.43 3.50 -3.79
N TRP A 100 -1.81 4.67 -3.75
CA TRP A 100 -1.90 5.59 -2.63
C TRP A 100 -1.84 7.03 -3.14
N ARG A 101 -2.84 7.82 -2.82
CA ARG A 101 -2.89 9.23 -3.20
C ARG A 101 -3.77 10.04 -2.24
N PRO A 102 -3.30 10.32 -1.03
CA PRO A 102 -3.97 11.25 -0.15
C PRO A 102 -3.92 12.68 -0.71
N ASP A 103 -4.72 13.57 -0.15
CA ASP A 103 -4.74 14.98 -0.56
C ASP A 103 -3.35 15.62 -0.46
N GLY A 104 -2.98 16.41 -1.47
CA GLY A 104 -1.65 17.05 -1.58
C GLY A 104 -0.49 16.11 -1.92
N TRP A 105 -0.72 14.82 -2.20
CA TRP A 105 0.35 13.89 -2.55
C TRP A 105 0.99 14.22 -3.91
N PRO A 106 2.31 14.03 -4.09
CA PRO A 106 3.02 14.48 -5.30
C PRO A 106 2.70 13.70 -6.58
N GLY A 107 1.87 12.67 -6.51
CA GLY A 107 1.46 11.89 -7.67
C GLY A 107 0.72 10.60 -7.32
N ASN A 108 0.47 9.80 -8.32
CA ASN A 108 -0.20 8.50 -8.22
C ASN A 108 0.80 7.46 -7.68
N GLU A 109 0.93 7.33 -6.38
CA GLU A 109 1.93 6.46 -5.78
C GLU A 109 1.51 4.99 -5.81
N ILE A 110 2.47 4.12 -6.05
CA ILE A 110 2.42 2.70 -5.67
C ILE A 110 3.29 2.56 -4.43
N GLY A 111 2.62 2.49 -3.29
CA GLY A 111 3.26 2.37 -1.98
C GLY A 111 3.17 0.95 -1.43
N TYR A 112 4.04 0.61 -0.47
CA TYR A 112 4.03 -0.70 0.17
C TYR A 112 4.77 -0.72 1.51
N ALA A 113 4.42 -1.73 2.30
CA ALA A 113 5.16 -2.14 3.48
C ALA A 113 4.99 -3.65 3.68
N PHE A 114 6.09 -4.35 3.97
CA PHE A 114 6.08 -5.80 4.19
C PHE A 114 6.60 -6.15 5.57
N HIS A 115 5.95 -7.13 6.20
CA HIS A 115 6.38 -7.70 7.45
C HIS A 115 7.79 -8.32 7.31
N PRO A 116 8.68 -8.22 8.32
CA PRO A 116 10.06 -8.71 8.21
C PRO A 116 10.20 -10.16 7.78
N ASP A 117 9.31 -11.05 8.21
CA ASP A 117 9.34 -12.46 7.83
C ASP A 117 8.99 -12.74 6.35
N ALA A 118 8.55 -11.73 5.63
CA ALA A 118 8.28 -11.77 4.19
C ALA A 118 9.41 -11.18 3.32
N TRP A 119 10.44 -10.62 3.95
CA TRP A 119 11.55 -10.01 3.22
C TRP A 119 12.41 -11.07 2.49
N GLY A 120 13.09 -10.65 1.44
CA GLY A 120 13.97 -11.53 0.63
C GLY A 120 13.24 -12.52 -0.28
N LYS A 121 11.90 -12.65 -0.17
CA LYS A 121 11.11 -13.60 -0.95
C LYS A 121 10.66 -13.07 -2.34
N GLY A 122 10.93 -11.80 -2.65
CA GLY A 122 10.53 -11.18 -3.92
C GLY A 122 9.08 -10.69 -3.96
N TYR A 123 8.33 -10.80 -2.88
CA TYR A 123 6.90 -10.47 -2.79
C TYR A 123 6.59 -9.00 -3.13
N ALA A 124 7.49 -8.08 -2.77
CA ALA A 124 7.31 -6.67 -3.10
C ALA A 124 7.25 -6.42 -4.62
N VAL A 125 8.13 -7.05 -5.40
CA VAL A 125 8.12 -6.91 -6.87
C VAL A 125 6.93 -7.63 -7.48
N GLU A 126 6.63 -8.86 -7.04
CA GLU A 126 5.52 -9.66 -7.55
C GLU A 126 4.18 -8.95 -7.35
N SER A 127 3.89 -8.49 -6.13
CA SER A 127 2.65 -7.77 -5.85
C SER A 127 2.59 -6.39 -6.50
N ALA A 128 3.73 -5.69 -6.60
CA ALA A 128 3.78 -4.39 -7.28
C ALA A 128 3.44 -4.50 -8.76
N VAL A 129 3.87 -5.57 -9.44
CA VAL A 129 3.51 -5.82 -10.84
C VAL A 129 1.99 -5.86 -11.01
N ALA A 130 1.29 -6.64 -10.20
CA ALA A 130 -0.17 -6.75 -10.24
C ALA A 130 -0.86 -5.42 -9.91
N ALA A 131 -0.38 -4.72 -8.86
CA ALA A 131 -0.94 -3.44 -8.45
C ALA A 131 -0.74 -2.33 -9.51
N VAL A 132 0.42 -2.30 -10.18
CA VAL A 132 0.72 -1.34 -11.27
C VAL A 132 -0.16 -1.61 -12.47
N ASP A 133 -0.26 -2.87 -12.92
CA ASP A 133 -1.13 -3.25 -14.03
C ASP A 133 -2.58 -2.84 -13.73
N TRP A 134 -3.10 -3.17 -12.54
CA TRP A 134 -4.44 -2.78 -12.11
C TRP A 134 -4.63 -1.25 -12.08
N SER A 135 -3.65 -0.51 -11.57
CA SER A 135 -3.73 0.95 -11.49
C SER A 135 -3.77 1.59 -12.87
N PHE A 136 -3.03 1.08 -13.84
CA PHE A 136 -3.08 1.57 -15.21
C PHE A 136 -4.36 1.17 -15.95
N ASP A 137 -4.83 -0.06 -15.75
CA ASP A 137 -5.92 -0.61 -16.54
C ASP A 137 -7.31 -0.29 -15.95
N THR A 138 -7.41 -0.22 -14.60
CA THR A 138 -8.69 0.01 -13.92
C THR A 138 -8.85 1.46 -13.47
N LEU A 139 -7.82 2.07 -12.83
CA LEU A 139 -7.90 3.46 -12.38
C LEU A 139 -7.62 4.47 -13.51
N GLY A 140 -7.14 3.99 -14.66
CA GLY A 140 -6.86 4.84 -15.81
C GLY A 140 -5.65 5.78 -15.63
N TRP A 141 -4.77 5.51 -14.67
CA TRP A 141 -3.59 6.33 -14.44
C TRP A 141 -2.64 6.33 -15.64
N ASP A 142 -2.00 7.47 -15.92
CA ASP A 142 -1.04 7.60 -17.03
C ASP A 142 0.41 7.48 -16.57
N GLU A 143 0.64 7.65 -15.27
CA GLU A 143 1.93 7.46 -14.63
C GLU A 143 1.76 6.95 -13.21
N ILE A 144 2.81 6.34 -12.69
CA ILE A 144 2.96 6.00 -11.28
C ILE A 144 4.25 6.61 -10.72
N VAL A 145 4.23 6.85 -9.42
CA VAL A 145 5.39 7.30 -8.66
C VAL A 145 5.63 6.42 -7.43
N HIS A 146 6.81 6.55 -6.85
CA HIS A 146 7.19 6.01 -5.54
C HIS A 146 7.91 7.12 -4.78
N CYS A 147 7.47 7.42 -3.57
CA CYS A 147 8.09 8.37 -2.67
C CYS A 147 9.05 7.62 -1.74
N ILE A 148 10.36 7.70 -2.00
CA ILE A 148 11.36 6.85 -1.36
C ILE A 148 12.36 7.72 -0.59
N ALA A 149 12.60 7.43 0.69
CA ALA A 149 13.70 8.06 1.43
C ALA A 149 15.06 7.71 0.80
N PRO A 150 16.02 8.67 0.67
CA PRO A 150 17.32 8.43 0.01
C PRO A 150 18.10 7.25 0.59
N GLY A 151 17.95 6.98 1.90
CA GLY A 151 18.58 5.85 2.59
C GLY A 151 17.87 4.49 2.40
N ASN A 152 16.67 4.46 1.82
CA ASN A 152 15.90 3.22 1.64
C ASN A 152 16.31 2.46 0.37
N VAL A 153 17.51 1.88 0.38
CA VAL A 153 18.08 1.13 -0.75
C VAL A 153 17.19 -0.03 -1.19
N ALA A 154 16.51 -0.68 -0.25
CA ALA A 154 15.61 -1.79 -0.55
C ALA A 154 14.46 -1.33 -1.47
N SER A 155 13.80 -0.22 -1.14
CA SER A 155 12.72 0.34 -1.96
C SER A 155 13.21 0.91 -3.29
N GLN A 156 14.40 1.53 -3.34
CA GLN A 156 15.01 1.96 -4.59
C GLN A 156 15.26 0.78 -5.54
N ASN A 157 15.70 -0.37 -5.00
CA ASN A 157 15.90 -1.58 -5.80
C ASN A 157 14.59 -2.16 -6.33
N VAL A 158 13.50 -2.09 -5.57
CA VAL A 158 12.17 -2.46 -6.07
C VAL A 158 11.75 -1.51 -7.20
N ALA A 159 11.84 -0.20 -7.02
CA ALA A 159 11.51 0.79 -8.05
C ALA A 159 12.30 0.56 -9.35
N LYS A 160 13.61 0.32 -9.25
CA LYS A 160 14.47 -0.01 -10.41
C LYS A 160 14.03 -1.30 -11.12
N ARG A 161 13.70 -2.36 -10.36
CA ARG A 161 13.21 -3.62 -10.94
C ARG A 161 11.88 -3.47 -11.66
N LEU A 162 11.04 -2.54 -11.21
CA LEU A 162 9.79 -2.18 -11.89
C LEU A 162 10.04 -1.33 -13.14
N GLY A 163 11.22 -0.75 -13.32
CA GLY A 163 11.56 0.14 -14.43
C GLY A 163 11.33 1.61 -14.13
N SER A 164 11.06 1.97 -12.87
CA SER A 164 10.97 3.38 -12.46
C SER A 164 12.35 4.02 -12.38
N THR A 165 12.42 5.30 -12.74
CA THR A 165 13.64 6.10 -12.72
C THR A 165 13.52 7.22 -11.69
N LEU A 166 14.68 7.64 -11.14
CA LEU A 166 14.77 8.79 -10.24
C LEU A 166 14.41 10.09 -10.99
N ARG A 167 13.49 10.87 -10.44
CA ARG A 167 13.06 12.17 -10.99
C ARG A 167 13.59 13.36 -10.19
N GLY A 168 14.07 13.14 -8.96
CA GLY A 168 14.64 14.16 -8.08
C GLY A 168 13.95 14.23 -6.71
N PRO A 169 14.35 15.21 -5.89
CA PRO A 169 13.76 15.40 -4.57
C PRO A 169 12.33 15.91 -4.67
N VAL A 170 11.48 15.50 -3.70
CA VAL A 170 10.10 15.94 -3.60
C VAL A 170 9.74 16.20 -2.14
N ARG A 171 8.80 17.11 -1.90
CA ARG A 171 8.26 17.39 -0.58
C ARG A 171 6.88 16.73 -0.44
N LEU A 172 6.70 15.99 0.63
CA LEU A 172 5.41 15.43 0.99
C LEU A 172 4.53 16.47 1.73
N PRO A 173 3.22 16.31 1.76
CA PRO A 173 2.36 17.14 2.60
C PRO A 173 2.57 16.85 4.09
N PRO A 174 2.14 17.74 5.00
CA PRO A 174 2.12 17.46 6.43
C PRO A 174 1.34 16.17 6.74
N PRO A 175 1.76 15.39 7.75
CA PRO A 175 2.85 15.65 8.69
C PRO A 175 4.25 15.24 8.19
N SER A 176 4.38 14.70 6.98
CA SER A 176 5.65 14.14 6.47
C SER A 176 6.51 15.14 5.71
N HIS A 177 6.22 16.43 5.78
CA HIS A 177 6.83 17.49 4.96
C HIS A 177 8.31 17.79 5.27
N GLU A 178 8.81 17.31 6.42
CA GLU A 178 10.23 17.45 6.80
C GLU A 178 11.08 16.25 6.38
N ALA A 179 10.44 15.15 5.96
CA ALA A 179 11.16 13.97 5.52
C ALA A 179 11.87 14.24 4.19
N ALA A 180 13.15 13.85 4.11
CA ALA A 180 13.86 13.83 2.83
C ALA A 180 13.33 12.69 1.98
N VAL A 181 12.77 13.00 0.81
CA VAL A 181 12.14 12.04 -0.08
C VAL A 181 12.56 12.29 -1.51
N GLU A 182 12.83 11.23 -2.24
CA GLU A 182 13.07 11.20 -3.68
C GLU A 182 11.84 10.65 -4.39
N LEU A 183 11.46 11.31 -5.49
CA LEU A 183 10.42 10.84 -6.38
C LEU A 183 11.04 9.92 -7.43
N TRP A 184 10.57 8.69 -7.47
CA TRP A 184 10.85 7.72 -8.53
C TRP A 184 9.55 7.51 -9.32
N GLY A 185 9.65 7.20 -10.61
CA GLY A 185 8.41 6.98 -11.35
C GLY A 185 8.61 6.56 -12.80
N GLN A 186 7.49 6.20 -13.43
CA GLN A 186 7.41 5.83 -14.83
C GLN A 186 6.00 6.06 -15.38
N THR A 187 5.92 6.26 -16.69
CA THR A 187 4.65 6.37 -17.39
C THR A 187 4.10 4.99 -17.74
N ARG A 188 2.78 4.92 -18.05
CA ARG A 188 2.12 3.72 -18.56
C ARG A 188 2.82 3.18 -19.83
N ALA A 189 3.24 4.07 -20.72
CA ALA A 189 3.95 3.67 -21.94
C ALA A 189 5.30 3.00 -21.64
N GLN A 190 6.09 3.57 -20.71
CA GLN A 190 7.35 2.99 -20.27
C GLN A 190 7.14 1.62 -19.60
N TRP A 191 6.13 1.51 -18.75
CA TRP A 191 5.77 0.25 -18.09
C TRP A 191 5.45 -0.84 -19.11
N ARG A 192 4.57 -0.57 -20.08
CA ARG A 192 4.18 -1.54 -21.11
C ARG A 192 5.35 -1.96 -21.98
N ALA A 193 6.19 -1.01 -22.41
CA ALA A 193 7.41 -1.32 -23.15
C ALA A 193 8.37 -2.24 -22.35
N GLY A 194 8.59 -1.93 -21.07
CA GLY A 194 9.42 -2.76 -20.18
C GLY A 194 8.85 -4.15 -19.91
N ARG A 195 7.53 -4.33 -19.92
CA ARG A 195 6.86 -5.63 -19.80
C ARG A 195 7.08 -6.50 -21.03
N ALA A 196 6.94 -5.92 -22.23
CA ALA A 196 7.15 -6.63 -23.47
C ALA A 196 8.57 -7.19 -23.66
N VAL A 197 9.58 -6.57 -23.04
CA VAL A 197 10.98 -7.04 -23.09
C VAL A 197 11.24 -8.16 -22.05
N ARG A 198 10.41 -8.26 -20.99
CA ARG A 198 10.57 -9.23 -19.90
C ARG A 198 9.69 -10.49 -20.02
N ALA A 199 8.73 -10.47 -20.94
CA ALA A 199 7.87 -11.62 -21.29
C ALA A 199 8.53 -12.50 -22.35
#